data_d7ae2d338abe6a89c6663a6a8e405c00
#
_entry.id   d7ae2d338abe6a89c6663a6a8e405c00
#
_cell.length_a   1.000
_cell.length_b   1.000
_cell.length_c   1.000
_cell.angle_alpha   90.00
_cell.angle_beta   90.00
_cell.angle_gamma   90.00
#
_symmetry.space_group_name_H-M   'P 1'
#
loop_
_entity.id
_entity.type
_entity.pdbx_description
1 polymer ?
#
loop_
_entity_poly.entity_id
_entity_poly.type
_entity_poly.pdbx_seq_one_letter_code
_entity_poly.pdbx_strand_id
1 'polypeptide(L)'
;MTLRFWFRRKAVILLQDKIPLLILLSVGAAFTAVWLALLRKRLNMAWYVAIMIAIAHTVYGVLTVKAFAFLETGFDKASLGNMSLFGGMFLMPLAYWLGAKISKRPPKEVFDVFTPCMVFTVMCARVNCILSGCCCGLPIPGTNGIRFPTREAEIVFYLILLAVLCPRIWKERLQGRAYPVYMMCYGAFRFIIEFFRESDISGLFHRAHLWALITLLLGVSIYAEMKTSKSKPRRRKQS
;
A
#
# COMPACT_ATOMS: atom_id res chain seq x y z
N MET A 1 22.86 -24.20 32.29
CA MET A 1 23.48 -23.67 31.03
C MET A 1 22.57 -23.76 29.81
N THR A 2 21.39 -24.36 29.90
CA THR A 2 20.50 -24.73 28.78
C THR A 2 19.46 -23.67 28.38
N LEU A 3 18.93 -22.87 29.31
CA LEU A 3 17.83 -21.90 29.01
C LEU A 3 18.29 -20.69 28.16
N ARG A 4 19.49 -20.14 28.46
CA ARG A 4 20.08 -19.03 27.65
C ARG A 4 20.40 -19.43 26.22
N PHE A 5 20.83 -20.69 26.00
CA PHE A 5 21.13 -21.22 24.68
C PHE A 5 19.85 -21.42 23.84
N TRP A 6 18.78 -21.90 24.49
CA TRP A 6 17.46 -22.08 23.86
C TRP A 6 16.82 -20.75 23.46
N PHE A 7 16.85 -19.73 24.33
CA PHE A 7 16.38 -18.38 24.02
C PHE A 7 17.17 -17.73 22.89
N ARG A 8 18.49 -17.90 22.88
CA ARG A 8 19.35 -17.39 21.79
C ARG A 8 19.03 -18.05 20.46
N ARG A 9 18.81 -19.36 20.44
CA ARG A 9 18.47 -20.11 19.23
C ARG A 9 17.10 -19.69 18.69
N LYS A 10 16.07 -19.57 19.54
CA LYS A 10 14.75 -19.06 19.13
C LYS A 10 14.81 -17.61 18.62
N ALA A 11 15.58 -16.74 19.28
CA ALA A 11 15.75 -15.37 18.84
C ALA A 11 16.45 -15.28 17.47
N VAL A 12 17.46 -16.09 17.22
CA VAL A 12 18.18 -16.13 15.93
C VAL A 12 17.27 -16.64 14.81
N ILE A 13 16.49 -17.70 15.04
CA ILE A 13 15.53 -18.23 14.06
C ILE A 13 14.44 -17.18 13.76
N LEU A 14 13.87 -16.55 14.79
CA LEU A 14 12.87 -15.48 14.63
C LEU A 14 13.43 -14.25 13.90
N LEU A 15 14.72 -13.96 14.04
CA LEU A 15 15.37 -12.89 13.28
C LEU A 15 15.59 -13.31 11.83
N GLN A 16 16.05 -14.52 11.57
CA GLN A 16 16.29 -15.01 10.20
C GLN A 16 15.03 -14.99 9.36
N ASP A 17 13.87 -15.36 9.91
CA ASP A 17 12.59 -15.33 9.21
C ASP A 17 12.12 -13.89 8.89
N LYS A 18 12.60 -12.87 9.60
CA LYS A 18 12.23 -11.48 9.40
C LYS A 18 13.23 -10.66 8.56
N ILE A 19 14.42 -11.18 8.33
CA ILE A 19 15.45 -10.49 7.53
C ILE A 19 14.93 -10.11 6.13
N PRO A 20 14.28 -11.01 5.36
CA PRO A 20 13.76 -10.66 4.04
C PRO A 20 12.77 -9.48 4.08
N LEU A 21 11.87 -9.48 5.06
CA LEU A 21 10.92 -8.39 5.26
C LEU A 21 11.64 -7.06 5.56
N LEU A 22 12.63 -7.06 6.43
CA LEU A 22 13.40 -5.86 6.78
C LEU A 22 14.17 -5.31 5.57
N ILE A 23 14.78 -6.18 4.77
CA ILE A 23 15.46 -5.79 3.52
C ILE A 23 14.45 -5.14 2.56
N LEU A 24 13.30 -5.76 2.34
CA LEU A 24 12.28 -5.25 1.43
C LEU A 24 11.65 -3.93 1.92
N LEU A 25 11.46 -3.77 3.22
CA LEU A 25 11.04 -2.49 3.80
C LEU A 25 12.12 -1.41 3.62
N SER A 26 13.39 -1.76 3.75
CA SER A 26 14.50 -0.84 3.49
C SER A 26 14.57 -0.42 2.02
N VAL A 27 14.32 -1.34 1.09
CA VAL A 27 14.19 -1.04 -0.35
C VAL A 27 13.02 -0.11 -0.62
N GLY A 28 11.86 -0.33 0.03
CA GLY A 28 10.70 0.55 -0.04
C GLY A 28 11.00 1.96 0.50
N ALA A 29 11.70 2.05 1.63
CA ALA A 29 12.14 3.32 2.20
C ALA A 29 13.14 4.04 1.29
N ALA A 30 14.10 3.31 0.70
CA ALA A 30 15.08 3.87 -0.23
C ALA A 30 14.40 4.44 -1.49
N PHE A 31 13.47 3.69 -2.08
CA PHE A 31 12.66 4.20 -3.20
C PHE A 31 11.92 5.49 -2.81
N THR A 32 11.25 5.48 -1.65
CA THR A 32 10.52 6.65 -1.15
C THR A 32 11.45 7.84 -0.95
N ALA A 33 12.63 7.65 -0.35
CA ALA A 33 13.62 8.70 -0.14
C ALA A 33 14.12 9.29 -1.48
N VAL A 34 14.47 8.45 -2.44
CA VAL A 34 14.92 8.87 -3.78
C VAL A 34 13.81 9.62 -4.50
N TRP A 35 12.59 9.08 -4.52
CA TRP A 35 11.43 9.70 -5.16
C TRP A 35 11.13 11.08 -4.58
N LEU A 36 11.09 11.20 -3.25
CA LEU A 36 10.88 12.48 -2.57
C LEU A 36 12.05 13.45 -2.80
N ALA A 37 13.29 12.96 -2.80
CA ALA A 37 14.46 13.79 -3.09
C ALA A 37 14.46 14.34 -4.53
N LEU A 38 14.01 13.57 -5.50
CA LEU A 38 13.82 14.03 -6.88
C LEU A 38 12.75 15.12 -6.99
N LEU A 39 11.66 15.00 -6.22
CA LEU A 39 10.55 15.96 -6.20
C LEU A 39 10.70 17.04 -5.12
N ARG A 40 11.84 17.12 -4.42
CA ARG A 40 12.07 18.02 -3.28
C ARG A 40 11.84 19.50 -3.59
N LYS A 41 12.21 19.95 -4.78
CA LYS A 41 11.99 21.33 -5.21
C LYS A 41 10.50 21.66 -5.29
N ARG A 42 9.70 20.72 -5.81
CA ARG A 42 8.24 20.85 -5.89
C ARG A 42 7.60 20.91 -4.50
N LEU A 43 8.09 20.09 -3.57
CA LEU A 43 7.60 20.06 -2.18
C LEU A 43 8.27 21.11 -1.28
N ASN A 44 9.22 21.91 -1.82
CA ASN A 44 10.03 22.88 -1.05
C ASN A 44 10.60 22.26 0.22
N MET A 45 11.31 21.16 0.08
CA MET A 45 11.75 20.28 1.15
C MET A 45 13.26 20.06 1.06
N ALA A 46 13.95 20.06 2.20
CA ALA A 46 15.35 19.71 2.25
C ALA A 46 15.56 18.20 2.04
N TRP A 47 16.73 17.80 1.52
CA TRP A 47 17.02 16.39 1.19
C TRP A 47 16.97 15.46 2.42
N TYR A 48 17.44 15.93 3.58
CA TYR A 48 17.40 15.14 4.82
C TYR A 48 15.98 14.94 5.33
N VAL A 49 15.07 15.90 5.08
CA VAL A 49 13.64 15.77 5.41
C VAL A 49 13.01 14.66 4.56
N ALA A 50 13.41 14.52 3.28
CA ALA A 50 12.93 13.43 2.44
C ALA A 50 13.28 12.05 3.03
N ILE A 51 14.50 11.88 3.57
CA ILE A 51 14.91 10.64 4.23
C ILE A 51 14.09 10.38 5.50
N MET A 52 13.95 11.40 6.36
CA MET A 52 13.15 11.28 7.58
C MET A 52 11.70 10.88 7.28
N ILE A 53 11.09 11.51 6.28
CA ILE A 53 9.74 11.19 5.84
C ILE A 53 9.66 9.78 5.27
N ALA A 54 10.65 9.32 4.50
CA ALA A 54 10.68 7.98 3.96
C ALA A 54 10.70 6.91 5.07
N ILE A 55 11.50 7.12 6.11
CA ILE A 55 11.52 6.23 7.29
C ILE A 55 10.16 6.26 8.00
N ALA A 56 9.64 7.45 8.30
CA ALA A 56 8.35 7.62 8.95
C ALA A 56 7.20 6.99 8.15
N HIS A 57 7.18 7.17 6.83
CA HIS A 57 6.22 6.57 5.91
C HIS A 57 6.25 5.04 5.99
N THR A 58 7.43 4.44 5.98
CA THR A 58 7.59 2.98 6.05
C THR A 58 7.14 2.44 7.41
N VAL A 59 7.55 3.07 8.51
CA VAL A 59 7.15 2.68 9.86
C VAL A 59 5.64 2.80 10.04
N TYR A 60 5.07 3.94 9.65
CA TYR A 60 3.63 4.17 9.73
C TYR A 60 2.86 3.19 8.83
N GLY A 61 3.37 2.87 7.64
CA GLY A 61 2.79 1.86 6.75
C GLY A 61 2.70 0.48 7.40
N VAL A 62 3.76 0.03 8.08
CA VAL A 62 3.75 -1.23 8.84
C VAL A 62 2.73 -1.19 9.98
N LEU A 63 2.65 -0.08 10.70
CA LEU A 63 1.67 0.08 11.79
C LEU A 63 0.23 0.02 11.26
N THR A 64 -0.06 0.67 10.14
CA THR A 64 -1.42 0.69 9.56
C THR A 64 -1.89 -0.68 9.10
N VAL A 65 -1.03 -1.47 8.44
CA VAL A 65 -1.40 -2.82 7.98
C VAL A 65 -1.60 -3.79 9.14
N LYS A 66 -0.85 -3.63 10.23
CA LYS A 66 -1.04 -4.42 11.47
C LYS A 66 -2.30 -3.99 12.23
N ALA A 67 -2.49 -2.70 12.42
CA ALA A 67 -3.66 -2.15 13.10
C ALA A 67 -4.96 -2.58 12.39
N PHE A 68 -4.98 -2.54 11.06
CA PHE A 68 -6.16 -2.94 10.30
C PHE A 68 -6.40 -4.45 10.39
N ALA A 69 -5.36 -5.30 10.33
CA ALA A 69 -5.50 -6.73 10.54
C ALA A 69 -6.08 -7.05 11.92
N PHE A 70 -5.66 -6.34 12.95
CA PHE A 70 -6.19 -6.46 14.29
C PHE A 70 -7.66 -6.04 14.39
N LEU A 71 -8.07 -4.97 13.69
CA LEU A 71 -9.46 -4.54 13.59
C LEU A 71 -10.33 -5.57 12.83
N GLU A 72 -9.83 -6.12 11.72
CA GLU A 72 -10.56 -7.12 10.91
C GLU A 72 -10.87 -8.39 11.68
N THR A 73 -10.04 -8.76 12.65
CA THR A 73 -10.20 -9.97 13.48
C THR A 73 -10.96 -9.74 14.78
N GLY A 74 -11.54 -8.55 14.96
CA GLY A 74 -12.29 -8.22 16.17
C GLY A 74 -11.41 -8.10 17.41
N PHE A 75 -10.19 -7.55 17.27
CA PHE A 75 -9.21 -7.34 18.33
C PHE A 75 -8.60 -8.63 18.92
N ASP A 76 -8.56 -9.70 18.13
CA ASP A 76 -7.92 -10.95 18.56
C ASP A 76 -6.39 -10.78 18.64
N LYS A 77 -5.84 -11.05 19.82
CA LYS A 77 -4.37 -10.95 20.07
C LYS A 77 -3.56 -11.93 19.22
N ALA A 78 -4.12 -13.06 18.82
CA ALA A 78 -3.47 -14.02 17.93
C ALA A 78 -3.19 -13.41 16.54
N SER A 79 -3.95 -12.41 16.13
CA SER A 79 -3.80 -11.72 14.84
C SER A 79 -2.70 -10.67 14.78
N LEU A 80 -2.01 -10.35 15.89
CA LEU A 80 -0.94 -9.35 15.94
C LEU A 80 0.24 -9.65 14.99
N GLY A 81 0.38 -10.92 14.58
CA GLY A 81 1.34 -11.35 13.55
C GLY A 81 0.89 -11.07 12.12
N ASN A 82 -0.40 -10.89 11.89
CA ASN A 82 -1.00 -10.74 10.58
C ASN A 82 -0.84 -9.32 10.03
N MET A 83 -0.97 -9.18 8.71
CA MET A 83 -0.90 -7.90 8.00
C MET A 83 -2.01 -7.84 6.96
N SER A 84 -2.83 -6.77 6.99
CA SER A 84 -3.84 -6.50 5.97
C SER A 84 -3.46 -5.27 5.16
N LEU A 85 -3.25 -5.45 3.86
CA LEU A 85 -2.85 -4.34 2.97
C LEU A 85 -3.94 -3.25 2.85
N PHE A 86 -5.19 -3.58 3.18
CA PHE A 86 -6.26 -2.58 3.26
C PHE A 86 -5.98 -1.52 4.32
N GLY A 87 -5.21 -1.86 5.38
CA GLY A 87 -4.75 -0.87 6.36
C GLY A 87 -3.94 0.26 5.75
N GLY A 88 -3.03 -0.06 4.83
CA GLY A 88 -2.34 0.97 4.05
C GLY A 88 -3.30 1.81 3.22
N MET A 89 -4.28 1.16 2.55
CA MET A 89 -5.25 1.85 1.71
C MET A 89 -6.14 2.84 2.48
N PHE A 90 -6.61 2.47 3.67
CA PHE A 90 -7.57 3.30 4.40
C PHE A 90 -6.92 4.23 5.45
N LEU A 91 -5.80 3.84 6.04
CA LEU A 91 -5.18 4.60 7.12
C LEU A 91 -4.01 5.50 6.68
N MET A 92 -3.28 5.16 5.61
CA MET A 92 -2.22 6.03 5.08
C MET A 92 -2.72 7.41 4.62
N PRO A 93 -3.92 7.56 4.01
CA PRO A 93 -4.47 8.87 3.66
C PRO A 93 -4.53 9.86 4.81
N LEU A 94 -4.74 9.36 6.04
CA LEU A 94 -4.77 10.21 7.22
C LEU A 94 -3.41 10.88 7.45
N ALA A 95 -2.31 10.12 7.32
CA ALA A 95 -0.96 10.67 7.43
C ALA A 95 -0.66 11.68 6.31
N TYR A 96 -1.11 11.40 5.07
CA TYR A 96 -0.93 12.33 3.95
C TYR A 96 -1.68 13.63 4.13
N TRP A 97 -2.92 13.56 4.62
CA TRP A 97 -3.73 14.72 4.91
C TRP A 97 -3.14 15.55 6.06
N LEU A 98 -2.72 14.88 7.15
CA LEU A 98 -2.07 15.53 8.28
C LEU A 98 -0.73 16.17 7.87
N GLY A 99 0.08 15.44 7.10
CA GLY A 99 1.33 15.93 6.54
C GLY A 99 1.12 17.15 5.64
N ALA A 100 0.07 17.17 4.83
CA ALA A 100 -0.29 18.32 4.02
C ALA A 100 -0.64 19.55 4.87
N LYS A 101 -1.40 19.35 5.96
CA LYS A 101 -1.73 20.44 6.91
C LYS A 101 -0.49 20.99 7.62
N ILE A 102 0.36 20.12 8.15
CA ILE A 102 1.58 20.52 8.88
C ILE A 102 2.53 21.26 7.94
N SER A 103 2.74 20.76 6.72
CA SER A 103 3.62 21.36 5.73
C SER A 103 3.01 22.57 5.00
N LYS A 104 1.76 22.92 5.31
CA LYS A 104 0.97 23.97 4.63
C LYS A 104 0.94 23.79 3.11
N ARG A 105 0.92 22.53 2.63
CA ARG A 105 0.88 22.19 1.21
C ARG A 105 -0.51 21.76 0.79
N PRO A 106 -0.87 21.94 -0.49
CA PRO A 106 -2.14 21.46 -1.01
C PRO A 106 -2.24 19.94 -0.85
N PRO A 107 -3.28 19.39 -0.19
CA PRO A 107 -3.42 17.94 -0.01
C PRO A 107 -3.32 17.17 -1.33
N LYS A 108 -3.86 17.72 -2.41
CA LYS A 108 -3.82 17.12 -3.75
C LYS A 108 -2.39 16.81 -4.22
N GLU A 109 -1.45 17.71 -3.95
CA GLU A 109 -0.04 17.52 -4.30
C GLU A 109 0.62 16.43 -3.47
N VAL A 110 0.37 16.44 -2.15
CA VAL A 110 0.91 15.44 -1.23
C VAL A 110 0.40 14.04 -1.60
N PHE A 111 -0.90 13.89 -1.86
CA PHE A 111 -1.47 12.62 -2.28
C PHE A 111 -0.87 12.11 -3.61
N ASP A 112 -0.68 12.98 -4.61
CA ASP A 112 -0.05 12.59 -5.87
C ASP A 112 1.37 12.08 -5.64
N VAL A 113 2.17 12.81 -4.86
CA VAL A 113 3.58 12.47 -4.64
C VAL A 113 3.74 11.20 -3.82
N PHE A 114 2.89 10.96 -2.82
CA PHE A 114 3.03 9.80 -1.93
C PHE A 114 2.37 8.53 -2.47
N THR A 115 1.47 8.62 -3.45
CA THR A 115 0.85 7.43 -4.04
C THR A 115 1.86 6.42 -4.60
N PRO A 116 2.87 6.79 -5.40
CA PRO A 116 3.90 5.84 -5.86
C PRO A 116 4.69 5.22 -4.71
N CYS A 117 4.98 5.98 -3.65
CA CYS A 117 5.69 5.47 -2.48
C CYS A 117 4.92 4.32 -1.83
N MET A 118 3.60 4.49 -1.67
CA MET A 118 2.73 3.45 -1.14
C MET A 118 2.65 2.24 -2.08
N VAL A 119 2.43 2.45 -3.37
CA VAL A 119 2.34 1.39 -4.38
C VAL A 119 3.62 0.55 -4.38
N PHE A 120 4.79 1.18 -4.36
CA PHE A 120 6.07 0.49 -4.34
C PHE A 120 6.28 -0.32 -3.04
N THR A 121 5.94 0.26 -1.89
CA THR A 121 6.05 -0.44 -0.60
C THR A 121 5.13 -1.65 -0.53
N VAL A 122 3.91 -1.54 -1.07
CA VAL A 122 2.97 -2.69 -1.16
C VAL A 122 3.51 -3.76 -2.11
N MET A 123 4.14 -3.38 -3.22
CA MET A 123 4.81 -4.32 -4.11
C MET A 123 5.92 -5.08 -3.38
N CYS A 124 6.77 -4.40 -2.61
CA CYS A 124 7.78 -5.05 -1.78
C CYS A 124 7.16 -6.06 -0.78
N ALA A 125 6.01 -5.72 -0.18
CA ALA A 125 5.30 -6.64 0.69
C ALA A 125 4.82 -7.90 -0.06
N ARG A 126 4.46 -7.81 -1.34
CA ARG A 126 4.13 -8.98 -2.17
C ARG A 126 5.33 -9.84 -2.52
N VAL A 127 6.49 -9.22 -2.76
CA VAL A 127 7.75 -9.97 -2.90
C VAL A 127 8.04 -10.76 -1.61
N ASN A 128 7.82 -10.15 -0.43
CA ASN A 128 7.94 -10.87 0.84
C ASN A 128 6.98 -12.06 0.94
N CYS A 129 5.75 -11.96 0.43
CA CYS A 129 4.80 -13.08 0.40
C CYS A 129 5.32 -14.26 -0.45
N ILE A 130 6.05 -13.99 -1.54
CA ILE A 130 6.72 -15.04 -2.32
C ILE A 130 7.78 -15.74 -1.48
N LEU A 131 8.67 -14.98 -0.83
CA LEU A 131 9.76 -15.50 -0.02
C LEU A 131 9.27 -16.27 1.21
N SER A 132 8.15 -15.85 1.80
CA SER A 132 7.54 -16.50 2.96
C SER A 132 6.60 -17.65 2.62
N GLY A 133 6.34 -17.91 1.32
CA GLY A 133 5.42 -18.96 0.89
C GLY A 133 3.95 -18.73 1.26
N CYS A 134 3.56 -17.51 1.70
CA CYS A 134 2.19 -17.19 2.06
C CYS A 134 1.35 -16.69 0.88
N CYS A 135 0.03 -16.57 1.06
CA CYS A 135 -0.88 -15.97 0.08
C CYS A 135 -0.89 -16.68 -1.29
N CYS A 136 -0.80 -17.99 -1.28
CA CYS A 136 -0.81 -18.80 -2.50
C CYS A 136 -2.15 -18.69 -3.25
N GLY A 137 -2.09 -18.90 -4.57
CA GLY A 137 -3.29 -19.08 -5.38
C GLY A 137 -3.86 -20.49 -5.26
N LEU A 138 -5.07 -20.68 -5.79
CA LEU A 138 -5.74 -21.97 -5.88
C LEU A 138 -4.91 -22.96 -6.70
N PRO A 139 -4.94 -24.26 -6.36
CA PRO A 139 -4.34 -25.28 -7.21
C PRO A 139 -5.06 -25.35 -8.55
N ILE A 140 -4.31 -25.49 -9.64
CA ILE A 140 -4.86 -25.61 -11.00
C ILE A 140 -5.25 -27.06 -11.23
N PRO A 141 -6.53 -27.36 -11.51
CA PRO A 141 -6.98 -28.73 -11.76
C PRO A 141 -6.19 -29.38 -12.91
N GLY A 142 -5.86 -30.67 -12.77
CA GLY A 142 -5.14 -31.43 -13.78
C GLY A 142 -3.63 -31.16 -13.86
N THR A 143 -3.07 -30.38 -12.94
CA THR A 143 -1.63 -30.13 -12.86
C THR A 143 -1.02 -30.72 -11.58
N ASN A 144 0.23 -31.19 -11.64
CA ASN A 144 0.93 -31.79 -10.48
C ASN A 144 1.35 -30.69 -9.47
N GLY A 145 0.34 -30.07 -8.79
CA GLY A 145 0.61 -29.12 -7.70
C GLY A 145 0.93 -27.68 -8.14
N ILE A 146 0.76 -27.33 -9.42
CA ILE A 146 0.90 -25.96 -9.90
C ILE A 146 -0.27 -25.12 -9.35
N ARG A 147 0.07 -23.96 -8.77
CA ARG A 147 -0.89 -23.01 -8.23
C ARG A 147 -1.00 -21.76 -9.10
N PHE A 148 -2.15 -21.12 -9.06
CA PHE A 148 -2.35 -19.86 -9.76
C PHE A 148 -1.37 -18.78 -9.24
N PRO A 149 -0.61 -18.07 -10.10
CA PRO A 149 0.44 -17.14 -9.71
C PRO A 149 -0.12 -15.78 -9.24
N THR A 150 -0.93 -15.78 -8.16
CA THR A 150 -1.59 -14.59 -7.65
C THR A 150 -0.63 -13.52 -7.17
N ARG A 151 0.47 -13.91 -6.50
CA ARG A 151 1.48 -13.00 -5.96
C ARG A 151 2.27 -12.31 -7.07
N GLU A 152 2.65 -13.09 -8.06
CA GLU A 152 3.39 -12.65 -9.24
C GLU A 152 2.51 -11.69 -10.07
N ALA A 153 1.24 -12.02 -10.26
CA ALA A 153 0.27 -11.16 -10.93
C ALA A 153 0.08 -9.82 -10.20
N GLU A 154 0.04 -9.82 -8.86
CA GLU A 154 -0.01 -8.60 -8.07
C GLU A 154 1.27 -7.75 -8.26
N ILE A 155 2.45 -8.35 -8.28
CA ILE A 155 3.71 -7.61 -8.52
C ILE A 155 3.71 -6.95 -9.91
N VAL A 156 3.32 -7.71 -10.95
CA VAL A 156 3.20 -7.17 -12.31
C VAL A 156 2.20 -6.01 -12.37
N PHE A 157 1.05 -6.16 -11.72
CA PHE A 157 0.06 -5.09 -11.61
C PHE A 157 0.65 -3.82 -10.99
N TYR A 158 1.38 -3.91 -9.87
CA TYR A 158 1.99 -2.73 -9.23
C TYR A 158 3.10 -2.13 -10.09
N LEU A 159 3.88 -2.92 -10.80
CA LEU A 159 4.89 -2.42 -11.74
C LEU A 159 4.25 -1.62 -12.87
N ILE A 160 3.18 -2.14 -13.49
CA ILE A 160 2.42 -1.43 -14.53
C ILE A 160 1.85 -0.11 -13.96
N LEU A 161 1.28 -0.17 -12.77
CA LEU A 161 0.70 1.00 -12.12
C LEU A 161 1.76 2.09 -11.85
N LEU A 162 2.95 1.72 -11.35
CA LEU A 162 4.07 2.63 -11.16
C LEU A 162 4.56 3.23 -12.49
N ALA A 163 4.71 2.40 -13.52
CA ALA A 163 5.10 2.84 -14.85
C ALA A 163 4.12 3.86 -15.45
N VAL A 164 2.84 3.76 -15.08
CA VAL A 164 1.79 4.68 -15.52
C VAL A 164 1.73 5.94 -14.65
N LEU A 165 1.81 5.81 -13.32
CA LEU A 165 1.63 6.92 -12.39
C LEU A 165 2.85 7.82 -12.31
N CYS A 166 4.07 7.26 -12.18
CA CYS A 166 5.28 8.06 -11.97
C CYS A 166 5.50 9.12 -13.06
N PRO A 167 5.44 8.80 -14.37
CA PRO A 167 5.62 9.81 -15.41
C PRO A 167 4.51 10.87 -15.43
N ARG A 168 3.28 10.47 -15.10
CA ARG A 168 2.15 11.41 -15.05
C ARG A 168 2.24 12.37 -13.86
N ILE A 169 2.72 11.89 -12.71
CA ILE A 169 2.96 12.71 -11.53
C ILE A 169 4.14 13.65 -11.79
N TRP A 170 5.22 13.14 -12.38
CA TRP A 170 6.37 13.95 -12.76
C TRP A 170 5.97 15.13 -13.65
N LYS A 171 5.11 14.89 -14.64
CA LYS A 171 4.59 15.90 -15.56
C LYS A 171 3.36 16.66 -15.02
N GLU A 172 3.04 16.53 -13.73
CA GLU A 172 1.91 17.18 -13.03
C GLU A 172 0.52 16.99 -13.68
N ARG A 173 0.36 15.91 -14.46
CA ARG A 173 -0.87 15.66 -15.23
C ARG A 173 -2.03 15.16 -14.38
N LEU A 174 -1.78 14.61 -13.20
CA LEU A 174 -2.82 14.00 -12.36
C LEU A 174 -3.57 15.00 -11.48
N GLN A 175 -2.91 16.09 -11.05
CA GLN A 175 -3.54 17.19 -10.31
C GLN A 175 -4.33 16.73 -9.06
N GLY A 176 -3.77 15.84 -8.28
CA GLY A 176 -4.38 15.27 -7.08
C GLY A 176 -5.13 13.97 -7.29
N ARG A 177 -5.22 13.46 -8.53
CA ARG A 177 -6.02 12.27 -8.85
C ARG A 177 -5.24 10.95 -8.82
N ALA A 178 -3.94 10.96 -8.47
CA ALA A 178 -3.16 9.73 -8.41
C ALA A 178 -3.74 8.73 -7.42
N TYR A 179 -4.10 9.19 -6.23
CA TYR A 179 -4.62 8.33 -5.18
C TYR A 179 -5.97 7.68 -5.53
N PRO A 180 -7.03 8.42 -5.94
CA PRO A 180 -8.28 7.80 -6.35
C PRO A 180 -8.12 6.89 -7.57
N VAL A 181 -7.23 7.20 -8.52
CA VAL A 181 -6.93 6.29 -9.64
C VAL A 181 -6.31 5.00 -9.13
N TYR A 182 -5.36 5.09 -8.18
CA TYR A 182 -4.80 3.90 -7.53
C TYR A 182 -5.89 3.09 -6.83
N MET A 183 -6.77 3.72 -6.05
CA MET A 183 -7.87 3.03 -5.37
C MET A 183 -8.78 2.28 -6.35
N MET A 184 -9.14 2.92 -7.47
CA MET A 184 -9.99 2.29 -8.49
C MET A 184 -9.30 1.08 -9.13
N CYS A 185 -8.05 1.25 -9.57
CA CYS A 185 -7.28 0.17 -10.20
C CYS A 185 -7.04 -0.99 -9.23
N TYR A 186 -6.63 -0.67 -8.00
CA TYR A 186 -6.39 -1.68 -6.97
C TYR A 186 -7.66 -2.41 -6.56
N GLY A 187 -8.75 -1.67 -6.31
CA GLY A 187 -10.03 -2.26 -5.91
C GLY A 187 -10.56 -3.23 -6.97
N ALA A 188 -10.54 -2.82 -8.25
CA ALA A 188 -10.96 -3.68 -9.36
C ALA A 188 -10.06 -4.92 -9.50
N PHE A 189 -8.74 -4.72 -9.53
CA PHE A 189 -7.77 -5.81 -9.64
C PHE A 189 -7.88 -6.77 -8.44
N ARG A 190 -7.95 -6.21 -7.22
CA ARG A 190 -8.02 -6.99 -5.99
C ARG A 190 -9.30 -7.81 -5.92
N PHE A 191 -10.42 -7.29 -6.36
CA PHE A 191 -11.69 -8.00 -6.44
C PHE A 191 -11.58 -9.22 -7.37
N ILE A 192 -10.95 -9.05 -8.52
CA ILE A 192 -10.79 -10.14 -9.51
C ILE A 192 -9.80 -11.20 -9.02
N ILE A 193 -8.62 -10.79 -8.55
CA ILE A 193 -7.55 -11.73 -8.19
C ILE A 193 -7.92 -12.58 -6.96
N GLU A 194 -8.82 -12.08 -6.10
CA GLU A 194 -9.25 -12.80 -4.91
C GLU A 194 -10.00 -14.10 -5.24
N PHE A 195 -10.67 -14.20 -6.37
CA PHE A 195 -11.30 -15.45 -6.84
C PHE A 195 -10.29 -16.57 -7.13
N PHE A 196 -9.04 -16.21 -7.39
CA PHE A 196 -7.95 -17.15 -7.70
C PHE A 196 -7.05 -17.42 -6.49
N ARG A 197 -7.39 -16.86 -5.34
CA ARG A 197 -6.60 -16.97 -4.12
C ARG A 197 -7.17 -18.04 -3.21
N GLU A 198 -6.24 -18.81 -2.59
CA GLU A 198 -6.63 -19.76 -1.55
C GLU A 198 -7.08 -19.00 -0.29
N SER A 199 -8.26 -19.32 0.20
CA SER A 199 -8.80 -18.81 1.46
C SER A 199 -9.34 -19.96 2.31
N ASP A 200 -9.16 -19.83 3.62
CA ASP A 200 -9.66 -20.82 4.58
C ASP A 200 -11.19 -20.74 4.79
N ILE A 201 -11.85 -19.75 4.16
CA ILE A 201 -13.28 -19.52 4.32
C ILE A 201 -14.01 -20.16 3.14
N SER A 202 -14.92 -21.07 3.42
CA SER A 202 -15.82 -21.67 2.44
C SER A 202 -16.83 -20.62 1.96
N GLY A 203 -16.77 -20.24 0.69
CA GLY A 203 -17.69 -19.32 0.06
C GLY A 203 -17.10 -18.57 -1.12
N LEU A 204 -17.94 -18.13 -2.05
CA LEU A 204 -17.52 -17.40 -3.24
C LEU A 204 -17.05 -15.96 -2.91
N PHE A 205 -17.61 -15.36 -1.85
CA PHE A 205 -17.29 -14.00 -1.43
C PHE A 205 -16.73 -13.98 -0.01
N HIS A 206 -15.54 -13.39 0.13
CA HIS A 206 -14.82 -13.23 1.38
C HIS A 206 -14.77 -11.76 1.80
N ARG A 207 -14.33 -11.48 3.03
CA ARG A 207 -14.13 -10.10 3.52
C ARG A 207 -13.25 -9.26 2.59
N ALA A 208 -12.27 -9.90 1.93
CA ALA A 208 -11.38 -9.20 0.99
C ALA A 208 -12.11 -8.68 -0.25
N HIS A 209 -13.13 -9.39 -0.77
CA HIS A 209 -13.98 -8.88 -1.86
C HIS A 209 -14.76 -7.63 -1.44
N LEU A 210 -15.30 -7.63 -0.21
CA LEU A 210 -16.02 -6.48 0.33
C LEU A 210 -15.10 -5.25 0.43
N TRP A 211 -13.90 -5.42 1.01
CA TRP A 211 -12.94 -4.32 1.11
C TRP A 211 -12.45 -3.83 -0.25
N ALA A 212 -12.26 -4.74 -1.20
CA ALA A 212 -11.89 -4.37 -2.58
C ALA A 212 -13.00 -3.56 -3.26
N LEU A 213 -14.26 -3.96 -3.09
CA LEU A 213 -15.42 -3.22 -3.62
C LEU A 213 -15.56 -1.83 -2.96
N ILE A 214 -15.43 -1.76 -1.64
CA ILE A 214 -15.45 -0.49 -0.91
C ILE A 214 -14.33 0.44 -1.43
N THR A 215 -13.13 -0.10 -1.61
CA THR A 215 -11.99 0.67 -2.15
C THR A 215 -12.27 1.20 -3.55
N LEU A 216 -12.83 0.37 -4.43
CA LEU A 216 -13.23 0.77 -5.78
C LEU A 216 -14.27 1.90 -5.75
N LEU A 217 -15.35 1.72 -5.00
CA LEU A 217 -16.46 2.69 -4.92
C LEU A 217 -16.00 4.02 -4.32
N LEU A 218 -15.18 4.00 -3.26
CA LEU A 218 -14.58 5.21 -2.70
C LEU A 218 -13.67 5.91 -3.70
N GLY A 219 -12.84 5.16 -4.42
CA GLY A 219 -11.99 5.70 -5.47
C GLY A 219 -12.79 6.42 -6.57
N VAL A 220 -13.88 5.79 -7.04
CA VAL A 220 -14.79 6.37 -8.04
C VAL A 220 -15.44 7.64 -7.50
N SER A 221 -15.97 7.61 -6.27
CA SER A 221 -16.64 8.75 -5.64
C SER A 221 -15.71 9.96 -5.51
N ILE A 222 -14.52 9.76 -4.96
CA ILE A 222 -13.51 10.81 -4.80
C ILE A 222 -13.09 11.37 -6.17
N TYR A 223 -12.87 10.51 -7.16
CA TYR A 223 -12.51 10.94 -8.52
C TYR A 223 -13.60 11.78 -9.18
N ALA A 224 -14.88 11.38 -9.03
CA ALA A 224 -16.02 12.08 -9.56
C ALA A 224 -16.19 13.48 -8.91
N GLU A 225 -16.07 13.57 -7.58
CA GLU A 225 -16.11 14.85 -6.86
C GLU A 225 -15.01 15.82 -7.33
N MET A 226 -13.80 15.30 -7.52
CA MET A 226 -12.66 16.11 -7.99
C MET A 226 -12.88 16.62 -9.42
N LYS A 227 -13.62 15.87 -10.27
CA LYS A 227 -13.98 16.27 -11.63
C LYS A 227 -15.05 17.35 -11.62
N THR A 228 -16.11 17.17 -10.82
CA THR A 228 -17.24 18.14 -10.72
C THR A 228 -16.82 19.45 -10.07
N SER A 229 -15.94 19.41 -9.06
CA SER A 229 -15.40 20.62 -8.42
C SER A 229 -14.62 21.52 -9.38
N LYS A 230 -14.00 20.96 -10.44
CA LYS A 230 -13.32 21.74 -11.48
C LYS A 230 -14.27 22.38 -12.49
N SER A 231 -15.46 21.81 -12.69
CA SER A 231 -16.43 22.30 -13.68
C SER A 231 -17.28 23.44 -13.17
N LYS A 232 -17.35 23.69 -11.85
CA LYS A 232 -18.09 24.85 -11.30
C LYS A 232 -17.27 26.11 -11.50
N PRO A 233 -17.78 27.11 -12.30
CA PRO A 233 -17.12 28.40 -12.44
C PRO A 233 -17.04 29.06 -11.06
N ARG A 234 -15.86 29.60 -10.72
CA ARG A 234 -15.66 30.41 -9.52
C ARG A 234 -16.64 31.59 -9.59
N ARG A 235 -17.77 31.51 -8.89
CA ARG A 235 -18.63 32.69 -8.67
C ARG A 235 -17.72 33.74 -8.04
N ARG A 236 -17.40 34.77 -8.85
CA ARG A 236 -16.75 36.00 -8.39
C ARG A 236 -17.61 36.52 -7.25
N LYS A 237 -17.07 36.56 -6.03
CA LYS A 237 -17.62 37.39 -4.98
C LYS A 237 -17.47 38.81 -5.46
N GLN A 238 -18.56 39.38 -5.98
CA GLN A 238 -18.75 40.80 -6.08
C GLN A 238 -19.06 41.30 -4.66
N SER A 239 -18.16 42.02 -4.12
CA SER A 239 -18.35 42.91 -2.97
C SER A 239 -17.90 44.26 -3.39
#